data_9f294c76e59a604967a2dc89364edba0
#
_entry.id   9f294c76e59a604967a2dc89364edba0
#
_cell.length_a   1.000
_cell.length_b   1.000
_cell.length_c   1.000
_cell.angle_alpha   90.00
_cell.angle_beta   90.00
_cell.angle_gamma   90.00
#
_symmetry.space_group_name_H-M   'P 1'
#
loop_
_entity.id
_entity.type
_entity.pdbx_description
1 polymer ?
#
loop_
_entity_poly.entity_id
_entity_poly.type
_entity_poly.pdbx_seq_one_letter_code
_entity_poly.pdbx_strand_id
1 'polypeptide(L)'
;MDKRILFTLALGAMSQVFAHAWEPKGDKIKTVWAEQVTPENVWQSYPRPQLQRAEWINLNGLWKYAVTDQNTSRKNVSFEGEILVPFAIESSLSGVQKTFLPTDKLWYQREFTLDPSWKNKSTVLHFGAVDYECQVWVNNRLVGTHKGGNNPFSFDITKYLKKNGPQSIEVAVTDPTDTESISRGKQQLNQEGIWYTPVSGIWQTVWLEAVNKTYIRQVLPSTDIRSE
;
A
#
# COMPACT_ATOMS: atom_id res chain seq x y z
N MET A 1 49.89 -40.07 -33.27
CA MET A 1 48.88 -38.98 -33.52
C MET A 1 48.05 -38.83 -32.29
N ASP A 2 48.48 -37.94 -31.36
CA ASP A 2 47.79 -37.69 -30.10
C ASP A 2 46.81 -36.52 -30.28
N LYS A 3 45.50 -36.77 -30.10
CA LYS A 3 44.48 -35.74 -30.05
C LYS A 3 44.31 -35.35 -28.60
N ARG A 4 44.83 -34.20 -28.20
CA ARG A 4 44.54 -33.55 -26.93
C ARG A 4 43.22 -32.78 -27.06
N ILE A 5 42.21 -33.20 -26.31
CA ILE A 5 40.92 -32.50 -26.17
C ILE A 5 41.11 -31.47 -25.07
N LEU A 6 41.06 -30.17 -25.44
CA LEU A 6 41.02 -29.06 -24.50
C LEU A 6 39.57 -28.92 -24.01
N PHE A 7 39.33 -29.16 -22.71
CA PHE A 7 38.10 -28.80 -22.04
C PHE A 7 38.23 -27.34 -21.54
N THR A 8 37.50 -26.42 -22.17
CA THR A 8 37.39 -25.07 -21.69
C THR A 8 36.23 -24.99 -20.68
N LEU A 9 36.57 -24.89 -19.38
CA LEU A 9 35.58 -24.58 -18.34
C LEU A 9 35.16 -23.10 -18.48
N ALA A 10 33.94 -22.84 -18.89
CA ALA A 10 33.32 -21.53 -18.79
C ALA A 10 32.82 -21.36 -17.37
N LEU A 11 33.54 -20.59 -16.54
CA LEU A 11 33.01 -20.08 -15.26
C LEU A 11 31.96 -19.02 -15.55
N GLY A 12 30.69 -19.38 -15.46
CA GLY A 12 29.60 -18.46 -15.44
C GLY A 12 29.59 -17.70 -14.10
N ALA A 13 29.93 -16.43 -14.10
CA ALA A 13 29.73 -15.55 -12.94
C ALA A 13 28.23 -15.39 -12.74
N MET A 14 27.64 -16.12 -11.79
CA MET A 14 26.31 -15.84 -11.25
C MET A 14 26.42 -14.56 -10.45
N SER A 15 25.99 -13.44 -11.03
CA SER A 15 25.72 -12.22 -10.27
C SER A 15 24.57 -12.51 -9.30
N GLN A 16 24.88 -12.74 -8.04
CA GLN A 16 23.89 -12.76 -6.97
C GLN A 16 23.39 -11.32 -6.84
N VAL A 17 22.21 -11.05 -7.39
CA VAL A 17 21.44 -9.86 -7.04
C VAL A 17 21.00 -10.07 -5.60
N PHE A 18 21.74 -9.52 -4.65
CA PHE A 18 21.26 -9.40 -3.27
C PHE A 18 20.05 -8.48 -3.30
N ALA A 19 18.87 -9.06 -3.23
CA ALA A 19 17.68 -8.30 -2.89
C ALA A 19 17.96 -7.63 -1.54
N HIS A 20 18.02 -6.31 -1.51
CA HIS A 20 18.23 -5.57 -0.27
C HIS A 20 17.02 -5.87 0.61
N ALA A 21 17.25 -6.57 1.72
CA ALA A 21 16.18 -6.85 2.67
C ALA A 21 15.66 -5.51 3.20
N TRP A 22 14.32 -5.35 3.28
CA TRP A 22 13.72 -4.16 3.86
C TRP A 22 14.25 -3.91 5.27
N GLU A 23 14.53 -2.65 5.57
CA GLU A 23 14.91 -2.18 6.89
C GLU A 23 14.33 -0.78 7.17
N PRO A 24 14.07 -0.41 8.43
CA PRO A 24 13.71 0.96 8.77
C PRO A 24 14.81 1.94 8.33
N LYS A 25 14.41 3.08 7.76
CA LYS A 25 15.32 4.12 7.27
C LYS A 25 15.42 5.29 8.24
N GLY A 26 16.61 5.97 8.20
CA GLY A 26 16.85 7.23 8.85
C GLY A 26 16.90 7.16 10.37
N ASP A 27 16.77 8.34 11.01
CA ASP A 27 17.05 8.60 12.41
C ASP A 27 15.82 9.05 13.23
N LYS A 28 14.63 9.08 12.62
CA LYS A 28 13.41 9.47 13.33
C LYS A 28 13.13 8.55 14.51
N ILE A 29 12.55 9.11 15.56
CA ILE A 29 12.19 8.41 16.79
C ILE A 29 11.30 7.20 16.46
N LYS A 30 11.68 6.06 17.02
CA LYS A 30 10.95 4.79 16.91
C LYS A 30 10.55 4.32 18.32
N THR A 31 9.45 3.62 18.42
CA THR A 31 9.06 2.90 19.62
C THR A 31 9.83 1.58 19.73
N VAL A 32 9.87 0.98 20.92
CA VAL A 32 10.49 -0.34 21.13
C VAL A 32 9.86 -1.44 20.26
N TRP A 33 8.61 -1.30 19.86
CA TRP A 33 7.94 -2.25 18.98
C TRP A 33 8.38 -2.15 17.52
N ALA A 34 9.00 -1.04 17.12
CA ALA A 34 9.47 -0.86 15.74
C ALA A 34 10.51 -1.92 15.34
N GLU A 35 11.32 -2.39 16.31
CA GLU A 35 12.32 -3.44 16.09
C GLU A 35 11.70 -4.82 15.75
N GLN A 36 10.44 -5.01 16.10
CA GLN A 36 9.70 -6.24 15.85
C GLN A 36 8.94 -6.24 14.52
N VAL A 37 8.87 -5.10 13.84
CA VAL A 37 8.13 -4.96 12.58
C VAL A 37 8.92 -5.57 11.44
N THR A 38 8.26 -6.46 10.70
CA THR A 38 8.76 -7.03 9.45
C THR A 38 7.70 -6.91 8.35
N PRO A 39 8.08 -7.03 7.08
CA PRO A 39 7.10 -7.06 5.98
C PRO A 39 6.03 -8.14 6.12
N GLU A 40 6.36 -9.26 6.80
CA GLU A 40 5.47 -10.42 6.94
C GLU A 40 4.51 -10.28 8.12
N ASN A 41 4.88 -9.52 9.18
CA ASN A 41 4.07 -9.44 10.39
C ASN A 41 3.32 -8.11 10.56
N VAL A 42 3.51 -7.15 9.64
CA VAL A 42 2.91 -5.83 9.76
C VAL A 42 1.39 -5.89 9.75
N TRP A 43 0.79 -5.49 10.88
CA TRP A 43 -0.67 -5.30 11.06
C TRP A 43 -1.52 -6.45 10.51
N GLN A 44 -1.33 -7.65 11.06
CA GLN A 44 -2.00 -8.87 10.61
C GLN A 44 -3.43 -9.03 11.13
N SER A 45 -3.87 -8.20 12.08
CA SER A 45 -5.23 -8.24 12.59
C SER A 45 -6.24 -7.74 11.56
N TYR A 46 -7.43 -8.36 11.54
CA TYR A 46 -8.53 -7.88 10.69
C TYR A 46 -8.91 -6.44 11.08
N PRO A 47 -8.94 -5.49 10.13
CA PRO A 47 -8.98 -4.06 10.46
C PRO A 47 -10.36 -3.53 10.85
N ARG A 48 -11.43 -4.32 10.73
CA ARG A 48 -12.81 -3.89 10.96
C ARG A 48 -13.54 -4.84 11.91
N PRO A 49 -13.18 -4.87 13.22
CA PRO A 49 -13.64 -5.88 14.18
C PRO A 49 -15.17 -5.92 14.37
N GLN A 50 -15.88 -4.78 14.20
CA GLN A 50 -17.34 -4.72 14.31
C GLN A 50 -18.09 -5.41 13.16
N LEU A 51 -17.41 -5.78 12.09
CA LEU A 51 -17.97 -6.49 10.94
C LEU A 51 -16.93 -7.44 10.35
N GLN A 52 -16.43 -8.36 11.17
CA GLN A 52 -15.38 -9.30 10.77
C GLN A 52 -15.87 -10.28 9.71
N ARG A 53 -15.00 -10.57 8.72
CA ARG A 53 -15.21 -11.58 7.69
C ARG A 53 -14.14 -12.66 7.77
N ALA A 54 -14.56 -13.91 7.54
CA ALA A 54 -13.64 -15.04 7.51
C ALA A 54 -12.78 -15.07 6.22
N GLU A 55 -13.35 -14.61 5.12
CA GLU A 55 -12.69 -14.64 3.81
C GLU A 55 -12.12 -13.25 3.46
N TRP A 56 -10.88 -13.06 3.82
CA TRP A 56 -10.16 -11.82 3.54
C TRP A 56 -8.67 -12.10 3.30
N ILE A 57 -8.01 -11.17 2.64
CA ILE A 57 -6.57 -11.20 2.37
C ILE A 57 -5.98 -9.86 2.81
N ASN A 58 -4.99 -9.89 3.68
CA ASN A 58 -4.20 -8.73 4.04
C ASN A 58 -3.26 -8.36 2.89
N LEU A 59 -3.29 -7.11 2.46
CA LEU A 59 -2.39 -6.58 1.44
C LEU A 59 -1.33 -5.63 2.02
N ASN A 60 -1.19 -5.55 3.35
CA ASN A 60 -0.03 -4.89 3.95
C ASN A 60 1.26 -5.66 3.62
N GLY A 61 2.39 -5.00 3.79
CA GLY A 61 3.69 -5.55 3.45
C GLY A 61 4.37 -4.73 2.36
N LEU A 62 5.32 -5.30 1.64
CA LEU A 62 6.08 -4.58 0.63
C LEU A 62 5.25 -4.32 -0.63
N TRP A 63 5.28 -3.07 -1.08
CA TRP A 63 4.78 -2.60 -2.36
C TRP A 63 5.92 -1.93 -3.12
N LYS A 64 5.98 -2.07 -4.43
CA LYS A 64 6.85 -1.22 -5.24
C LYS A 64 6.38 0.21 -5.13
N TYR A 65 7.33 1.18 -5.10
CA TYR A 65 6.99 2.60 -5.07
C TYR A 65 7.85 3.41 -6.04
N ALA A 66 7.34 4.57 -6.41
CA ALA A 66 8.08 5.63 -7.10
C ALA A 66 7.53 6.99 -6.70
N VAL A 67 8.40 8.01 -6.65
CA VAL A 67 8.01 9.41 -6.50
C VAL A 67 8.37 10.15 -7.79
N THR A 68 7.38 10.78 -8.39
CA THR A 68 7.54 11.51 -9.66
C THR A 68 6.95 12.91 -9.54
N ASP A 69 7.23 13.77 -10.52
CA ASP A 69 6.42 14.99 -10.68
C ASP A 69 4.94 14.62 -10.86
N GLN A 70 4.04 15.44 -10.27
CA GLN A 70 2.59 15.17 -10.28
C GLN A 70 1.98 15.07 -11.70
N ASN A 71 2.62 15.66 -12.72
CA ASN A 71 2.18 15.61 -14.11
C ASN A 71 2.68 14.37 -14.85
N THR A 72 3.52 13.54 -14.20
CA THR A 72 4.05 12.33 -14.82
C THR A 72 2.92 11.37 -15.19
N SER A 73 2.90 10.98 -16.47
CA SER A 73 1.96 9.98 -16.96
C SER A 73 2.27 8.62 -16.37
N ARG A 74 1.24 7.86 -15.98
CA ARG A 74 1.34 6.49 -15.45
C ARG A 74 2.23 5.57 -16.31
N LYS A 75 2.23 5.72 -17.63
CA LYS A 75 3.05 4.91 -18.55
C LYS A 75 4.56 5.15 -18.43
N ASN A 76 4.94 6.28 -17.86
CA ASN A 76 6.32 6.72 -17.73
C ASN A 76 6.88 6.49 -16.31
N VAL A 77 6.13 5.83 -15.45
CA VAL A 77 6.57 5.53 -14.08
C VAL A 77 7.59 4.40 -14.09
N SER A 78 8.75 4.66 -13.49
CA SER A 78 9.77 3.66 -13.18
C SER A 78 9.84 3.52 -11.67
N PHE A 79 9.58 2.32 -11.14
CA PHE A 79 9.64 2.07 -9.71
C PHE A 79 11.08 2.13 -9.19
N GLU A 80 11.27 2.81 -8.04
CA GLU A 80 12.57 3.10 -7.43
C GLU A 80 13.00 2.00 -6.44
N GLY A 81 12.02 1.31 -5.84
CA GLY A 81 12.27 0.32 -4.80
C GLY A 81 10.99 -0.18 -4.16
N GLU A 82 11.08 -0.55 -2.89
CA GLU A 82 9.96 -1.07 -2.11
C GLU A 82 9.68 -0.18 -0.90
N ILE A 83 8.40 -0.05 -0.56
CA ILE A 83 7.88 0.68 0.60
C ILE A 83 7.02 -0.27 1.43
N LEU A 84 7.15 -0.22 2.75
CA LEU A 84 6.34 -1.04 3.65
C LEU A 84 5.00 -0.36 3.93
N VAL A 85 3.93 -0.88 3.34
CA VAL A 85 2.55 -0.46 3.63
C VAL A 85 2.09 -1.17 4.92
N PRO A 86 1.44 -0.46 5.87
CA PRO A 86 0.81 0.85 5.74
C PRO A 86 1.60 1.99 6.45
N PHE A 87 2.85 2.13 6.20
CA PHE A 87 3.61 3.25 6.76
C PHE A 87 3.75 4.39 5.76
N ALA A 88 3.43 5.61 6.19
CA ALA A 88 3.58 6.81 5.37
C ALA A 88 5.03 6.95 4.89
N ILE A 89 5.23 7.49 3.68
CA ILE A 89 6.55 7.58 3.05
C ILE A 89 7.58 8.36 3.90
N GLU A 90 7.11 9.28 4.73
CA GLU A 90 7.96 10.08 5.63
C GLU A 90 8.41 9.32 6.87
N SER A 91 7.76 8.20 7.19
CA SER A 91 8.09 7.43 8.39
C SER A 91 9.33 6.56 8.19
N SER A 92 10.06 6.30 9.28
CA SER A 92 11.19 5.37 9.27
C SER A 92 10.78 3.97 8.86
N LEU A 93 9.63 3.48 9.36
CA LEU A 93 9.13 2.13 9.10
C LEU A 93 8.61 1.94 7.66
N SER A 94 8.45 3.01 6.89
CA SER A 94 8.20 2.84 5.44
C SER A 94 9.37 2.16 4.71
N GLY A 95 10.59 2.23 5.27
CA GLY A 95 11.83 1.84 4.61
C GLY A 95 12.34 2.88 3.61
N VAL A 96 11.66 4.04 3.50
CA VAL A 96 11.98 5.12 2.54
C VAL A 96 12.40 6.40 3.28
N GLN A 97 11.59 6.88 4.21
CA GLN A 97 11.78 8.12 4.98
C GLN A 97 12.10 9.34 4.09
N LYS A 98 11.25 9.58 3.09
CA LYS A 98 11.40 10.69 2.14
C LYS A 98 10.37 11.77 2.42
N THR A 99 10.76 13.05 2.42
CA THR A 99 9.82 14.16 2.41
C THR A 99 9.03 14.14 1.11
N PHE A 100 7.71 14.18 1.22
CA PHE A 100 6.81 14.26 0.08
C PHE A 100 6.34 15.71 -0.10
N LEU A 101 6.40 16.21 -1.34
CA LEU A 101 6.06 17.59 -1.65
C LEU A 101 4.71 17.69 -2.39
N PRO A 102 4.00 18.83 -2.29
CA PRO A 102 2.75 19.06 -3.01
C PRO A 102 2.85 18.92 -4.54
N THR A 103 4.07 19.04 -5.08
CA THR A 103 4.35 18.85 -6.51
C THR A 103 4.61 17.41 -6.90
N ASP A 104 4.70 16.52 -5.92
CA ASP A 104 5.04 15.13 -6.13
C ASP A 104 3.78 14.26 -6.34
N LYS A 105 4.00 13.10 -6.96
CA LYS A 105 3.03 12.00 -7.05
C LYS A 105 3.69 10.71 -6.61
N LEU A 106 3.11 10.08 -5.58
CA LEU A 106 3.57 8.81 -5.04
C LEU A 106 2.80 7.68 -5.70
N TRP A 107 3.54 6.76 -6.30
CA TRP A 107 3.02 5.58 -6.96
C TRP A 107 3.29 4.35 -6.12
N TYR A 108 2.31 3.45 -6.07
CA TYR A 108 2.40 2.13 -5.46
C TYR A 108 2.01 1.07 -6.47
N GLN A 109 2.65 -0.10 -6.40
CA GLN A 109 2.25 -1.27 -7.15
C GLN A 109 2.43 -2.55 -6.31
N ARG A 110 1.42 -3.42 -6.34
CA ARG A 110 1.49 -4.75 -5.72
C ARG A 110 0.79 -5.78 -6.58
N GLU A 111 1.37 -6.97 -6.64
CA GLU A 111 0.70 -8.16 -7.17
C GLU A 111 0.07 -8.98 -6.04
N PHE A 112 -1.02 -9.66 -6.34
CA PHE A 112 -1.71 -10.56 -5.42
C PHE A 112 -2.39 -11.70 -6.18
N THR A 113 -2.66 -12.79 -5.47
CA THR A 113 -3.45 -13.92 -5.99
C THR A 113 -4.72 -14.06 -5.16
N LEU A 114 -5.80 -14.45 -5.81
CA LEU A 114 -7.06 -14.75 -5.14
C LEU A 114 -7.14 -16.23 -4.80
N ASP A 115 -7.79 -16.53 -3.69
CA ASP A 115 -8.17 -17.88 -3.37
C ASP A 115 -9.16 -18.39 -4.44
N PRO A 116 -8.95 -19.58 -5.02
CA PRO A 116 -9.86 -20.16 -6.01
C PRO A 116 -11.33 -20.31 -5.53
N SER A 117 -11.54 -20.41 -4.22
CA SER A 117 -12.87 -20.46 -3.61
C SER A 117 -13.70 -19.18 -3.81
N TRP A 118 -13.05 -18.05 -4.13
CA TRP A 118 -13.69 -16.75 -4.35
C TRP A 118 -14.33 -16.58 -5.72
N LYS A 119 -14.19 -17.57 -6.61
CA LYS A 119 -14.61 -17.52 -8.03
C LYS A 119 -16.05 -17.04 -8.27
N ASN A 120 -16.98 -17.34 -7.35
CA ASN A 120 -18.39 -16.98 -7.47
C ASN A 120 -18.82 -15.85 -6.53
N LYS A 121 -17.87 -15.18 -5.89
CA LYS A 121 -18.08 -14.09 -4.96
C LYS A 121 -17.68 -12.75 -5.58
N SER A 122 -18.20 -11.67 -5.02
CA SER A 122 -17.66 -10.34 -5.29
C SER A 122 -16.40 -10.14 -4.45
N THR A 123 -15.40 -9.49 -5.04
CA THR A 123 -14.16 -9.12 -4.36
C THR A 123 -14.15 -7.62 -4.12
N VAL A 124 -14.08 -7.23 -2.85
CA VAL A 124 -14.05 -5.82 -2.43
C VAL A 124 -12.64 -5.48 -1.95
N LEU A 125 -12.05 -4.45 -2.57
CA LEU A 125 -10.77 -3.86 -2.17
C LEU A 125 -11.04 -2.70 -1.21
N HIS A 126 -10.40 -2.74 -0.05
CA HIS A 126 -10.56 -1.74 1.01
C HIS A 126 -9.24 -1.04 1.30
N PHE A 127 -9.33 0.24 1.61
CA PHE A 127 -8.27 1.05 2.18
C PHE A 127 -8.77 1.65 3.49
N GLY A 128 -8.00 1.51 4.57
CA GLY A 128 -8.29 2.15 5.84
C GLY A 128 -8.15 3.66 5.76
N ALA A 129 -7.09 4.14 5.14
CA ALA A 129 -6.90 5.55 4.79
C ALA A 129 -5.74 5.72 3.80
N VAL A 130 -5.86 6.74 2.95
CA VAL A 130 -4.80 7.22 2.03
C VAL A 130 -4.80 8.75 2.07
N ASP A 131 -3.69 9.36 2.43
CA ASP A 131 -3.54 10.82 2.48
C ASP A 131 -2.82 11.30 1.20
N TYR A 132 -3.42 12.15 0.35
CA TYR A 132 -4.70 12.79 0.52
C TYR A 132 -5.69 12.44 -0.60
N GLU A 133 -5.32 12.56 -1.87
CA GLU A 133 -6.13 12.22 -3.03
C GLU A 133 -5.49 11.06 -3.79
N CYS A 134 -6.27 10.04 -4.12
CA CYS A 134 -5.72 8.90 -4.84
C CYS A 134 -6.57 8.43 -6.01
N GLN A 135 -5.88 7.79 -6.96
CA GLN A 135 -6.46 7.03 -8.06
C GLN A 135 -6.03 5.57 -7.90
N VAL A 136 -6.96 4.63 -8.14
CA VAL A 136 -6.71 3.19 -7.97
C VAL A 136 -7.01 2.45 -9.26
N TRP A 137 -6.06 1.64 -9.71
CA TRP A 137 -6.21 0.75 -10.87
C TRP A 137 -6.06 -0.70 -10.43
N VAL A 138 -6.83 -1.57 -11.07
CA VAL A 138 -6.68 -3.02 -10.98
C VAL A 138 -6.50 -3.57 -12.39
N ASN A 139 -5.43 -4.33 -12.61
CA ASN A 139 -5.11 -4.90 -13.92
C ASN A 139 -5.14 -3.86 -15.06
N ASN A 140 -4.50 -2.72 -14.82
CA ASN A 140 -4.42 -1.57 -15.73
C ASN A 140 -5.73 -0.82 -15.99
N ARG A 141 -6.83 -1.15 -15.33
CA ARG A 141 -8.13 -0.50 -15.48
C ARG A 141 -8.42 0.38 -14.28
N LEU A 142 -8.74 1.66 -14.51
CA LEU A 142 -9.12 2.58 -13.44
C LEU A 142 -10.39 2.07 -12.75
N VAL A 143 -10.30 1.88 -11.44
CA VAL A 143 -11.41 1.42 -10.59
C VAL A 143 -12.15 2.59 -10.00
N GLY A 144 -11.42 3.61 -9.53
CA GLY A 144 -12.00 4.79 -8.93
C GLY A 144 -10.96 5.73 -8.34
N THR A 145 -11.46 6.78 -7.71
CA THR A 145 -10.68 7.81 -7.02
C THR A 145 -11.23 8.00 -5.62
N HIS A 146 -10.41 8.53 -4.72
CA HIS A 146 -10.81 8.95 -3.39
C HIS A 146 -10.09 10.23 -3.00
N LYS A 147 -10.74 11.06 -2.19
CA LYS A 147 -10.19 12.29 -1.64
C LYS A 147 -10.54 12.40 -0.15
N GLY A 148 -9.53 12.59 0.69
CA GLY A 148 -9.67 12.71 2.14
C GLY A 148 -8.75 11.76 2.90
N GLY A 149 -7.81 12.30 3.68
CA GLY A 149 -6.71 11.57 4.30
C GLY A 149 -7.09 10.61 5.45
N ASN A 150 -8.29 10.75 6.03
CA ASN A 150 -8.66 10.04 7.27
C ASN A 150 -9.87 9.09 7.13
N ASN A 151 -10.49 9.03 5.96
CA ASN A 151 -11.71 8.27 5.75
C ASN A 151 -11.43 6.93 5.04
N PRO A 152 -11.97 5.81 5.53
CA PRO A 152 -11.90 4.54 4.83
C PRO A 152 -12.76 4.56 3.56
N PHE A 153 -12.31 3.85 2.54
CA PHE A 153 -13.05 3.68 1.30
C PHE A 153 -12.86 2.29 0.71
N SER A 154 -13.71 1.91 -0.21
CA SER A 154 -13.65 0.59 -0.83
C SER A 154 -14.21 0.60 -2.25
N PHE A 155 -13.74 -0.36 -3.06
CA PHE A 155 -14.18 -0.59 -4.43
C PHE A 155 -14.53 -2.06 -4.65
N ASP A 156 -15.66 -2.34 -5.29
CA ASP A 156 -15.91 -3.66 -5.87
C ASP A 156 -15.03 -3.82 -7.12
N ILE A 157 -14.04 -4.69 -7.02
CA ILE A 157 -13.08 -4.93 -8.09
C ILE A 157 -13.40 -6.15 -8.94
N THR A 158 -14.50 -6.84 -8.69
CA THR A 158 -14.87 -8.13 -9.31
C THR A 158 -14.77 -8.11 -10.83
N LYS A 159 -15.31 -7.08 -11.47
CA LYS A 159 -15.30 -6.94 -12.95
C LYS A 159 -13.93 -6.58 -13.54
N TYR A 160 -12.96 -6.22 -12.70
CA TYR A 160 -11.61 -5.83 -13.11
C TYR A 160 -10.62 -6.98 -13.00
N LEU A 161 -11.00 -8.09 -12.34
CA LEU A 161 -10.14 -9.25 -12.13
C LEU A 161 -9.91 -10.02 -13.42
N LYS A 162 -8.70 -10.57 -13.56
CA LYS A 162 -8.38 -11.58 -14.59
C LYS A 162 -8.95 -12.93 -14.15
N LYS A 163 -9.31 -13.75 -15.11
CA LYS A 163 -9.83 -15.11 -14.85
C LYS A 163 -8.81 -16.01 -14.17
N ASN A 164 -7.54 -15.85 -14.52
CA ASN A 164 -6.43 -16.68 -14.02
C ASN A 164 -5.18 -15.82 -13.80
N GLY A 165 -4.27 -16.35 -12.95
CA GLY A 165 -2.97 -15.75 -12.68
C GLY A 165 -3.02 -14.55 -11.72
N PRO A 166 -1.85 -13.93 -11.48
CA PRO A 166 -1.74 -12.83 -10.55
C PRO A 166 -2.50 -11.60 -11.03
N GLN A 167 -3.07 -10.90 -10.07
CA GLN A 167 -3.72 -9.61 -10.22
C GLN A 167 -2.71 -8.52 -9.87
N SER A 168 -2.92 -7.31 -10.39
CA SER A 168 -2.09 -6.15 -10.07
C SER A 168 -2.96 -5.01 -9.57
N ILE A 169 -2.54 -4.36 -8.48
CA ILE A 169 -3.08 -3.09 -8.00
C ILE A 169 -2.02 -2.03 -8.21
N GLU A 170 -2.42 -0.87 -8.70
CA GLU A 170 -1.62 0.35 -8.69
C GLU A 170 -2.42 1.46 -8.00
N VAL A 171 -1.72 2.30 -7.24
CA VAL A 171 -2.29 3.48 -6.59
C VAL A 171 -1.37 4.66 -6.88
N ALA A 172 -1.96 5.78 -7.31
CA ALA A 172 -1.26 7.05 -7.42
C ALA A 172 -1.83 8.01 -6.39
N VAL A 173 -0.99 8.69 -5.65
CA VAL A 173 -1.38 9.60 -4.56
C VAL A 173 -0.76 10.96 -4.78
N THR A 174 -1.54 12.01 -4.55
CA THR A 174 -1.09 13.40 -4.41
C THR A 174 -1.56 13.95 -3.07
N ASP A 175 -0.73 14.77 -2.45
CA ASP A 175 -1.03 15.38 -1.16
C ASP A 175 -0.57 16.83 -1.15
N PRO A 176 -1.50 17.81 -1.06
CA PRO A 176 -1.14 19.22 -0.94
C PRO A 176 -0.59 19.58 0.44
N THR A 177 -0.64 18.68 1.42
CA THR A 177 -0.19 18.87 2.82
C THR A 177 -0.77 20.13 3.44
N ASP A 178 -0.05 21.26 3.41
CA ASP A 178 -0.43 22.54 4.02
C ASP A 178 -0.60 23.69 3.02
N THR A 179 -0.48 23.41 1.72
CA THR A 179 -0.62 24.42 0.66
C THR A 179 -2.06 24.67 0.25
N GLU A 180 -2.99 23.79 0.67
CA GLU A 180 -4.43 23.94 0.44
C GLU A 180 -5.23 23.88 1.75
N SER A 181 -6.46 24.37 1.70
CA SER A 181 -7.39 24.28 2.84
C SER A 181 -8.05 22.90 2.90
N ILE A 182 -7.34 21.97 3.50
CA ILE A 182 -7.75 20.56 3.69
C ILE A 182 -7.73 20.17 5.16
N SER A 183 -8.35 19.02 5.48
CA SER A 183 -8.26 18.41 6.80
C SER A 183 -6.91 17.71 6.96
N ARG A 184 -5.93 18.36 7.58
CA ARG A 184 -4.56 17.85 7.74
C ARG A 184 -4.09 17.76 9.21
N GLY A 185 -4.92 18.15 10.17
CA GLY A 185 -4.50 18.25 11.57
C GLY A 185 -3.34 19.24 11.75
N LYS A 186 -2.29 18.81 12.45
CA LYS A 186 -1.09 19.64 12.71
C LYS A 186 0.05 19.39 11.72
N GLN A 187 -0.20 18.78 10.58
CA GLN A 187 0.82 18.50 9.58
C GLN A 187 1.27 19.78 8.88
N GLN A 188 2.59 19.96 8.76
CA GLN A 188 3.21 21.05 7.98
C GLN A 188 4.52 20.60 7.36
N LEU A 189 4.81 21.13 6.16
CA LEU A 189 6.09 20.92 5.49
C LEU A 189 7.24 21.51 6.27
N ASN A 190 7.06 22.72 6.83
CA ASN A 190 8.02 23.34 7.74
C ASN A 190 7.62 23.07 9.19
N GLN A 191 8.25 22.06 9.79
CA GLN A 191 7.91 21.55 11.13
C GLN A 191 8.62 22.37 12.20
N GLU A 192 7.87 23.20 12.89
CA GLU A 192 8.37 23.97 14.04
C GLU A 192 7.37 23.94 15.20
N GLY A 193 7.87 23.93 16.42
CA GLY A 193 7.05 24.01 17.64
C GLY A 193 6.02 22.89 17.73
N ILE A 194 4.73 23.21 17.57
CA ILE A 194 3.60 22.27 17.74
C ILE A 194 3.22 21.51 16.46
N TRP A 195 3.92 21.77 15.36
CA TRP A 195 3.58 21.18 14.05
C TRP A 195 4.30 19.84 13.85
N TYR A 196 3.65 18.93 13.14
CA TYR A 196 4.12 17.56 12.94
C TYR A 196 4.54 17.31 11.50
N THR A 197 5.38 16.29 11.33
CA THR A 197 5.73 15.74 10.02
C THR A 197 4.47 15.38 9.24
N PRO A 198 4.39 15.69 7.94
CA PRO A 198 3.32 15.20 7.09
C PRO A 198 3.22 13.68 7.07
N VAL A 199 2.03 13.20 6.73
CA VAL A 199 1.71 11.79 6.52
C VAL A 199 1.11 11.70 5.12
N SER A 200 1.88 11.20 4.16
CA SER A 200 1.43 11.10 2.77
C SER A 200 1.37 9.66 2.29
N GLY A 201 0.39 9.36 1.44
CA GLY A 201 0.23 8.03 0.87
C GLY A 201 -0.65 7.09 1.69
N ILE A 202 -0.46 5.79 1.49
CA ILE A 202 -1.20 4.73 2.20
C ILE A 202 -0.66 4.62 3.62
N TRP A 203 -1.46 5.00 4.64
CA TRP A 203 -1.03 4.99 6.03
C TRP A 203 -1.87 4.11 6.95
N GLN A 204 -2.91 3.45 6.39
CA GLN A 204 -3.67 2.42 7.08
C GLN A 204 -3.82 1.17 6.23
N THR A 205 -4.23 0.06 6.87
CA THR A 205 -4.33 -1.27 6.26
C THR A 205 -5.06 -1.26 4.92
N VAL A 206 -4.51 -2.02 3.98
CA VAL A 206 -5.14 -2.38 2.70
C VAL A 206 -5.51 -3.85 2.74
N TRP A 207 -6.75 -4.21 2.35
CA TRP A 207 -7.19 -5.60 2.35
C TRP A 207 -8.27 -5.89 1.30
N LEU A 208 -8.44 -7.18 1.03
CA LEU A 208 -9.50 -7.72 0.19
C LEU A 208 -10.50 -8.50 1.03
N GLU A 209 -11.77 -8.46 0.65
CA GLU A 209 -12.82 -9.33 1.17
C GLU A 209 -13.56 -10.04 0.05
N ALA A 210 -13.83 -11.34 0.24
CA ALA A 210 -14.80 -12.06 -0.58
C ALA A 210 -16.18 -11.95 0.05
N VAL A 211 -17.15 -11.48 -0.72
CA VAL A 211 -18.52 -11.31 -0.24
C VAL A 211 -19.52 -11.95 -1.21
N ASN A 212 -20.64 -12.44 -0.69
CA ASN A 212 -21.74 -12.92 -1.52
C ASN A 212 -22.38 -11.75 -2.29
N LYS A 213 -23.19 -12.03 -3.30
CA LYS A 213 -23.91 -10.99 -4.05
C LYS A 213 -24.77 -10.11 -3.14
N THR A 214 -25.35 -10.70 -2.10
CA THR A 214 -26.09 -9.99 -1.06
C THR A 214 -25.32 -10.14 0.25
N TYR A 215 -24.93 -9.03 0.85
CA TYR A 215 -24.16 -8.98 2.09
C TYR A 215 -24.46 -7.71 2.90
N ILE A 216 -24.22 -7.78 4.19
CA ILE A 216 -24.29 -6.60 5.07
C ILE A 216 -23.06 -5.74 4.81
N ARG A 217 -23.26 -4.55 4.27
CA ARG A 217 -22.16 -3.63 3.95
C ARG A 217 -21.60 -2.92 5.17
N GLN A 218 -22.48 -2.54 6.10
CA GLN A 218 -22.13 -1.76 7.27
C GLN A 218 -23.08 -2.09 8.44
N VAL A 219 -22.54 -2.08 9.65
CA VAL A 219 -23.29 -2.14 10.90
C VAL A 219 -23.00 -0.87 11.67
N LEU A 220 -24.05 -0.14 12.04
CA LEU A 220 -23.98 1.08 12.84
C LEU A 220 -24.71 0.82 14.16
N PRO A 221 -24.00 0.33 15.21
CA PRO A 221 -24.62 0.15 16.52
C PRO A 221 -24.91 1.51 17.16
N SER A 222 -26.10 1.64 17.75
CA SER A 222 -26.47 2.79 18.55
C SER A 222 -26.87 2.33 19.93
N THR A 223 -26.26 2.89 20.96
CA THR A 223 -26.56 2.59 22.35
C THR A 223 -27.48 3.63 22.94
N ASP A 224 -28.61 3.22 23.51
CA ASP A 224 -29.46 4.05 24.34
C ASP A 224 -29.25 3.71 25.81
N ILE A 225 -28.64 4.62 26.57
CA ILE A 225 -28.34 4.45 28.00
C ILE A 225 -29.46 4.94 28.93
N ARG A 226 -30.57 5.39 28.36
CA ARG A 226 -31.73 5.92 29.15
C ARG A 226 -32.69 4.84 29.59
N SER A 227 -32.54 3.61 29.10
CA SER A 227 -33.32 2.45 29.51
C SER A 227 -32.39 1.44 30.17
N GLU A 228 -32.31 1.42 31.48
CA GLU A 228 -31.74 0.32 32.27
C GLU A 228 -32.80 -0.79 32.49
#